data_2709d960dc3cfc807dbbeae309d99a87
#
_entry.id   2709d960dc3cfc807dbbeae309d99a87
#
_cell.length_a   1.000
_cell.length_b   1.000
_cell.length_c   1.000
_cell.angle_alpha   90.00
_cell.angle_beta   90.00
_cell.angle_gamma   90.00
#
_symmetry.space_group_name_H-M   'P 1'
#
loop_
_entity.id
_entity.type
_entity.pdbx_description
1 polymer ?
#
loop_
_entity_poly.entity_id
_entity_poly.type
_entity_poly.pdbx_seq_one_letter_code
_entity_poly.pdbx_strand_id
1 'polypeptide(L)'
;MFRKPNILLITSDQHRGDCYGFEGRSVKTPHLDQMANCGTRFSSCITPAVFCQPARASILTGLLPYTHGVADNGINLDPKLGESGFAGTLAKAGYDTAFIGKAHFSTRTTYNPTDTPECIAGSQAY
;
A
#
# COMPACT_ATOMS: atom_id res chain seq x y z
N MET A 1 30.90 -0.34 -2.79
CA MET A 1 29.61 -0.80 -3.32
C MET A 1 28.53 -0.35 -2.33
N PHE A 2 27.63 0.55 -2.71
CA PHE A 2 26.57 1.01 -1.80
C PHE A 2 25.58 -0.13 -1.59
N ARG A 3 25.36 -0.48 -0.32
CA ARG A 3 24.38 -1.50 0.05
C ARG A 3 22.96 -0.92 -0.17
N LYS A 4 22.12 -1.63 -0.90
CA LYS A 4 20.73 -1.23 -1.11
C LYS A 4 20.00 -1.19 0.26
N PRO A 5 19.22 -0.13 0.57
CA PRO A 5 18.48 -0.08 1.83
C PRO A 5 17.32 -1.07 1.83
N ASN A 6 16.96 -1.59 2.99
CA ASN A 6 15.68 -2.28 3.15
C ASN A 6 14.55 -1.25 3.14
N ILE A 7 13.41 -1.60 2.53
CA ILE A 7 12.24 -0.74 2.41
C ILE A 7 11.08 -1.44 3.12
N LEU A 8 10.48 -0.76 4.10
CA LEU A 8 9.29 -1.24 4.80
C LEU A 8 8.19 -0.19 4.64
N LEU A 9 7.12 -0.55 3.93
CA LEU A 9 5.91 0.25 3.81
C LEU A 9 4.86 -0.31 4.76
N ILE A 10 4.39 0.50 5.70
CA ILE A 10 3.32 0.13 6.64
C ILE A 10 2.11 1.00 6.33
N THR A 11 0.97 0.37 6.06
CA THR A 11 -0.30 1.06 5.85
C THR A 11 -1.32 0.58 6.90
N SER A 12 -2.10 1.49 7.44
CA SER A 12 -3.25 1.18 8.29
C SER A 12 -4.55 1.36 7.52
N ASP A 13 -5.55 0.51 7.78
CA ASP A 13 -6.87 0.63 7.17
C ASP A 13 -7.76 1.58 7.99
N GLN A 14 -8.48 2.48 7.32
CA GLN A 14 -9.41 3.45 7.91
C GLN A 14 -8.82 4.33 9.05
N HIS A 15 -7.52 4.50 9.09
CA HIS A 15 -6.87 5.35 10.08
C HIS A 15 -7.01 6.83 9.68
N ARG A 16 -7.65 7.62 10.51
CA ARG A 16 -7.76 9.06 10.30
C ARG A 16 -6.39 9.73 10.44
N GLY A 17 -6.11 10.69 9.58
CA GLY A 17 -4.83 11.42 9.58
C GLY A 17 -4.54 12.23 10.86
N ASP A 18 -5.58 12.52 11.66
CA ASP A 18 -5.46 13.24 12.95
C ASP A 18 -5.46 12.30 14.18
N CYS A 19 -5.47 10.98 14.00
CA CYS A 19 -5.46 10.00 15.10
C CYS A 19 -4.04 9.55 15.45
N TYR A 20 -3.20 10.52 15.80
CA TYR A 20 -1.84 10.32 16.31
C TYR A 20 -1.63 11.17 17.57
N GLY A 21 -0.74 10.75 18.46
CA GLY A 21 -0.42 11.49 19.68
C GLY A 21 0.11 12.90 19.39
N PHE A 22 0.93 13.05 18.36
CA PHE A 22 1.47 14.34 17.93
C PHE A 22 0.42 15.28 17.28
N GLU A 23 -0.80 14.81 16.98
CA GLU A 23 -1.90 15.66 16.48
C GLU A 23 -2.79 16.22 17.60
N GLY A 24 -2.43 15.99 18.86
CA GLY A 24 -3.14 16.54 20.02
C GLY A 24 -4.46 15.84 20.38
N ARG A 25 -4.75 14.70 19.78
CA ARG A 25 -5.88 13.86 20.22
C ARG A 25 -5.50 12.99 21.41
N SER A 26 -6.50 12.51 22.16
CA SER A 26 -6.31 11.58 23.29
C SER A 26 -5.91 10.16 22.88
N VAL A 27 -5.25 10.01 21.74
CA VAL A 27 -4.73 8.74 21.22
C VAL A 27 -3.26 8.61 21.59
N LYS A 28 -2.86 7.47 22.10
CA LYS A 28 -1.45 7.22 22.44
C LYS A 28 -0.80 6.39 21.34
N THR A 29 0.13 6.99 20.61
CA THR A 29 0.89 6.34 19.53
C THR A 29 2.40 6.55 19.73
N PRO A 30 2.98 6.10 20.87
CA PRO A 30 4.33 6.50 21.26
C PRO A 30 5.41 6.13 20.25
N HIS A 31 5.27 4.99 19.58
CA HIS A 31 6.25 4.56 18.57
C HIS A 31 6.12 5.36 17.27
N LEU A 32 4.90 5.70 16.84
CA LEU A 32 4.68 6.55 15.67
C LEU A 32 5.09 7.99 15.96
N ASP A 33 4.83 8.48 17.17
CA ASP A 33 5.28 9.80 17.64
C ASP A 33 6.82 9.86 17.63
N GLN A 34 7.50 8.82 18.09
CA GLN A 34 8.95 8.73 18.02
C GLN A 34 9.46 8.71 16.57
N MET A 35 8.83 7.95 15.69
CA MET A 35 9.19 7.92 14.26
C MET A 35 9.00 9.31 13.62
N ALA A 36 7.90 10.00 13.93
CA ALA A 36 7.63 11.34 13.43
C ALA A 36 8.67 12.36 13.90
N ASN A 37 9.18 12.21 15.13
CA ASN A 37 10.20 13.08 15.71
C ASN A 37 11.61 12.81 15.14
N CYS A 38 11.90 11.57 14.72
CA CYS A 38 13.22 11.18 14.20
C CYS A 38 13.30 11.20 12.68
N GLY A 39 12.16 11.26 12.00
CA GLY A 39 12.05 11.17 10.55
C GLY A 39 11.44 12.39 9.90
N THR A 40 10.87 12.22 8.72
CA THR A 40 10.14 13.25 8.01
C THR A 40 8.64 13.01 8.12
N ARG A 41 7.91 13.99 8.62
CA ARG A 41 6.46 13.98 8.67
C ARG A 41 5.88 14.84 7.54
N PHE A 42 4.97 14.26 6.78
CA PHE A 42 4.21 14.96 5.74
C PHE A 42 2.84 15.35 6.29
N SER A 43 2.68 16.60 6.70
CA SER A 43 1.44 17.12 7.30
C SER A 43 0.27 17.24 6.32
N SER A 44 0.55 17.26 5.03
CA SER A 44 -0.43 17.43 3.95
C SER A 44 -0.34 16.30 2.93
N CYS A 45 -0.25 15.06 3.39
CA CYS A 45 -0.31 13.88 2.55
C CYS A 45 -1.77 13.45 2.36
N ILE A 46 -2.27 13.51 1.13
CA ILE A 46 -3.67 13.30 0.80
C ILE A 46 -3.81 12.01 -0.01
N THR A 47 -4.77 11.16 0.38
CA THR A 47 -5.14 9.99 -0.41
C THR A 47 -5.95 10.40 -1.65
N PRO A 48 -5.69 9.80 -2.82
CA PRO A 48 -6.43 10.11 -4.05
C PRO A 48 -7.85 9.53 -4.08
N ALA A 49 -8.21 8.68 -3.12
CA ALA A 49 -9.53 8.07 -3.02
C ALA A 49 -9.89 7.79 -1.56
N VAL A 50 -11.20 7.81 -1.28
CA VAL A 50 -11.75 7.52 0.07
C VAL A 50 -12.03 6.04 0.30
N PHE A 51 -12.16 5.25 -0.77
CA PHE A 51 -12.39 3.80 -0.70
C PHE A 51 -11.08 3.02 -0.70
N CYS A 52 -11.09 1.85 -0.04
CA CYS A 52 -9.91 1.04 0.20
C CYS A 52 -9.23 0.60 -1.10
N GLN A 53 -10.00 0.03 -2.05
CA GLN A 53 -9.43 -0.58 -3.25
C GLN A 53 -8.81 0.46 -4.20
N PRO A 54 -9.48 1.58 -4.54
CA PRO A 54 -8.86 2.64 -5.34
C PRO A 54 -7.62 3.25 -4.69
N ALA A 55 -7.68 3.54 -3.38
CA ALA A 55 -6.54 4.11 -2.66
C ALA A 55 -5.32 3.16 -2.67
N ARG A 56 -5.56 1.86 -2.44
CA ARG A 56 -4.50 0.84 -2.46
C ARG A 56 -3.93 0.64 -3.86
N ALA A 57 -4.78 0.62 -4.89
CA ALA A 57 -4.34 0.58 -6.28
C ALA A 57 -3.44 1.79 -6.62
N SER A 58 -3.81 2.98 -6.15
CA SER A 58 -2.98 4.17 -6.31
C SER A 58 -1.64 4.07 -5.58
N ILE A 59 -1.61 3.55 -4.35
CA ILE A 59 -0.37 3.31 -3.61
C ILE A 59 0.54 2.35 -4.38
N LEU A 60 -0.01 1.24 -4.89
CA LEU A 60 0.77 0.23 -5.61
C LEU A 60 1.34 0.77 -6.92
N THR A 61 0.51 1.43 -7.71
CA THR A 61 0.84 1.82 -9.09
C THR A 61 1.46 3.21 -9.23
N GLY A 62 1.27 4.07 -8.23
CA GLY A 62 1.62 5.50 -8.33
C GLY A 62 0.69 6.30 -9.24
N LEU A 63 -0.44 5.72 -9.68
CA LEU A 63 -1.40 6.34 -10.59
C LEU A 63 -2.65 6.81 -9.84
N LEU A 64 -3.35 7.77 -10.40
CA LEU A 64 -4.67 8.21 -9.91
C LEU A 64 -5.77 7.23 -10.32
N PRO A 65 -6.91 7.16 -9.60
CA PRO A 65 -8.02 6.26 -9.90
C PRO A 65 -8.53 6.35 -11.34
N TYR A 66 -8.59 7.55 -11.89
CA TYR A 66 -8.96 7.76 -13.28
C TYR A 66 -8.01 7.07 -14.28
N THR A 67 -6.72 7.00 -13.95
CA THR A 67 -5.70 6.43 -14.83
C THR A 67 -5.60 4.91 -14.70
N HIS A 68 -5.66 4.37 -13.46
CA HIS A 68 -5.59 2.91 -13.26
C HIS A 68 -6.95 2.20 -13.38
N GLY A 69 -8.06 2.95 -13.56
CA GLY A 69 -9.39 2.42 -13.82
C GLY A 69 -10.14 1.87 -12.60
N VAL A 70 -9.54 1.81 -11.42
CA VAL A 70 -10.19 1.35 -10.19
C VAL A 70 -10.83 2.56 -9.51
N ALA A 71 -12.09 2.85 -9.86
CA ALA A 71 -12.81 4.01 -9.35
C ALA A 71 -13.55 3.73 -8.03
N ASP A 72 -13.86 2.46 -7.73
CA ASP A 72 -14.60 2.04 -6.55
C ASP A 72 -14.17 0.63 -6.12
N ASN A 73 -14.63 0.19 -4.94
CA ASN A 73 -14.50 -1.19 -4.50
C ASN A 73 -15.27 -2.12 -5.46
N GLY A 74 -14.71 -3.30 -5.72
CA GLY A 74 -15.31 -4.26 -6.65
C GLY A 74 -14.79 -4.16 -8.09
N ILE A 75 -13.92 -3.20 -8.39
CA ILE A 75 -13.28 -3.04 -9.70
C ILE A 75 -11.84 -3.56 -9.61
N ASN A 76 -11.54 -4.63 -10.32
CA ASN A 76 -10.20 -5.23 -10.28
C ASN A 76 -9.16 -4.32 -10.94
N LEU A 77 -8.01 -4.20 -10.30
CA LEU A 77 -6.84 -3.60 -10.93
C LEU A 77 -6.35 -4.50 -12.07
N ASP A 78 -5.98 -3.91 -13.20
CA ASP A 78 -5.30 -4.63 -14.27
C ASP A 78 -3.98 -5.22 -13.72
N PRO A 79 -3.78 -6.55 -13.80
CA PRO A 79 -2.56 -7.19 -13.31
C PRO A 79 -1.28 -6.57 -13.87
N LYS A 80 -1.27 -6.15 -15.13
CA LYS A 80 -0.09 -5.52 -15.77
C LYS A 80 0.27 -4.19 -15.10
N LEU A 81 -0.73 -3.41 -14.67
CA LEU A 81 -0.48 -2.19 -13.90
C LEU A 81 0.05 -2.52 -12.51
N GLY A 82 -0.48 -3.57 -11.86
CA GLY A 82 0.03 -4.05 -10.58
C GLY A 82 1.50 -4.48 -10.66
N GLU A 83 1.86 -5.28 -11.67
CA GLU A 83 3.23 -5.73 -11.93
C GLU A 83 4.20 -4.59 -12.26
N SER A 84 3.73 -3.53 -12.88
CA SER A 84 4.52 -2.33 -13.18
C SER A 84 4.63 -1.36 -12.00
N GLY A 85 3.91 -1.60 -10.91
CA GLY A 85 3.91 -0.80 -9.70
C GLY A 85 5.25 -0.84 -8.94
N PHE A 86 5.30 -0.16 -7.80
CA PHE A 86 6.56 0.00 -7.06
C PHE A 86 7.14 -1.36 -6.61
N ALA A 87 6.31 -2.32 -6.20
CA ALA A 87 6.77 -3.65 -5.76
C ALA A 87 7.43 -4.42 -6.91
N GLY A 88 6.80 -4.46 -8.10
CA GLY A 88 7.38 -5.08 -9.28
C GLY A 88 8.64 -4.36 -9.78
N THR A 89 8.68 -3.04 -9.67
CA THR A 89 9.87 -2.24 -9.99
C THR A 89 11.03 -2.59 -9.06
N LEU A 90 10.78 -2.73 -7.77
CA LEU A 90 11.79 -3.14 -6.79
C LEU A 90 12.27 -4.58 -7.04
N ALA A 91 11.36 -5.52 -7.35
CA ALA A 91 11.71 -6.89 -7.70
C ALA A 91 12.65 -6.93 -8.93
N LYS A 92 12.34 -6.19 -9.99
CA LYS A 92 13.20 -6.04 -11.17
C LYS A 92 14.57 -5.43 -10.83
N ALA A 93 14.64 -4.59 -9.82
CA ALA A 93 15.88 -4.04 -9.29
C ALA A 93 16.64 -4.99 -8.36
N GLY A 94 16.18 -6.24 -8.17
CA GLY A 94 16.80 -7.28 -7.37
C GLY A 94 16.57 -7.15 -5.88
N TYR A 95 15.39 -6.66 -5.47
CA TYR A 95 14.88 -6.77 -4.11
C TYR A 95 14.04 -8.03 -3.98
N ASP A 96 14.14 -8.70 -2.83
CA ASP A 96 13.13 -9.66 -2.41
C ASP A 96 11.92 -8.88 -1.90
N THR A 97 10.75 -9.09 -2.51
CA THR A 97 9.53 -8.37 -2.15
C THR A 97 8.55 -9.30 -1.45
N ALA A 98 7.89 -8.80 -0.42
CA ALA A 98 6.84 -9.51 0.31
C ALA A 98 5.67 -8.58 0.60
N PHE A 99 4.47 -9.13 0.62
CA PHE A 99 3.25 -8.46 1.03
C PHE A 99 2.61 -9.23 2.19
N ILE A 100 2.21 -8.53 3.24
CA ILE A 100 1.59 -9.13 4.42
C ILE A 100 0.34 -8.32 4.77
N GLY A 101 -0.82 -8.98 4.85
CA GLY A 101 -2.09 -8.38 5.22
C GLY A 101 -2.99 -8.06 4.04
N LYS A 102 -3.83 -7.03 4.18
CA LYS A 102 -4.88 -6.68 3.22
C LYS A 102 -4.32 -6.03 1.94
N ALA A 103 -4.38 -6.75 0.84
CA ALA A 103 -4.03 -6.23 -0.49
C ALA A 103 -5.18 -5.46 -1.16
N HIS A 104 -6.31 -6.13 -1.36
CA HIS A 104 -7.55 -5.55 -1.89
C HIS A 104 -7.37 -4.85 -3.26
N PHE A 105 -6.60 -5.46 -4.15
CA PHE A 105 -6.44 -5.01 -5.55
C PHE A 105 -7.43 -5.71 -6.49
N SER A 106 -8.06 -6.80 -6.02
CA SER A 106 -8.98 -7.63 -6.77
C SER A 106 -10.14 -8.07 -5.87
N THR A 107 -11.29 -8.37 -6.49
CA THR A 107 -12.44 -8.99 -5.84
C THR A 107 -12.28 -10.51 -5.68
N ARG A 108 -11.23 -11.12 -6.21
CA ARG A 108 -10.95 -12.55 -6.03
C ARG A 108 -10.67 -12.84 -4.56
N THR A 109 -11.55 -13.61 -3.97
CA THR A 109 -11.46 -14.08 -2.58
C THR A 109 -10.78 -15.45 -2.47
N THR A 110 -10.44 -16.09 -3.58
CA THR A 110 -9.87 -17.45 -3.60
C THR A 110 -8.42 -17.44 -4.06
N TYR A 111 -7.55 -17.95 -3.20
CA TYR A 111 -6.19 -18.31 -3.54
C TYR A 111 -6.22 -19.45 -4.59
N ASN A 112 -5.59 -19.25 -5.72
CA ASN A 112 -5.33 -20.31 -6.67
C ASN A 112 -3.85 -20.71 -6.52
N PRO A 113 -3.54 -21.98 -6.17
CA PRO A 113 -2.15 -22.42 -5.99
C PRO A 113 -1.26 -22.29 -7.24
N THR A 114 -1.87 -22.08 -8.41
CA THR A 114 -1.14 -21.83 -9.66
C THR A 114 -0.82 -20.35 -9.90
N ASP A 115 -1.32 -19.46 -9.03
CA ASP A 115 -0.98 -18.04 -9.13
C ASP A 115 0.50 -17.86 -8.75
N THR A 116 1.21 -17.08 -9.54
CA THR A 116 2.61 -16.77 -9.26
C THR A 116 2.72 -15.89 -8.01
N PRO A 117 3.90 -15.80 -7.36
CA PRO A 117 4.11 -14.92 -6.21
C PRO A 117 3.68 -13.46 -6.46
N GLU A 118 3.78 -12.98 -7.69
CA GLU A 118 3.34 -11.66 -8.10
C GLU A 118 1.80 -11.52 -8.01
N CYS A 119 1.07 -12.60 -8.33
CA CYS A 119 -0.38 -12.65 -8.17
C CYS A 119 -0.79 -12.74 -6.69
N ILE A 120 0.00 -13.40 -5.85
CA ILE A 120 -0.26 -13.52 -4.41
C ILE A 120 -0.17 -12.14 -3.73
N ALA A 121 0.74 -11.29 -4.17
CA ALA A 121 0.84 -9.91 -3.68
C ALA A 121 -0.45 -9.09 -3.91
N GLY A 122 -1.28 -9.48 -4.89
CA GLY A 122 -2.56 -8.85 -5.19
C GLY A 122 -3.80 -9.51 -4.56
N SER A 123 -3.70 -10.75 -4.06
CA SER A 123 -4.87 -11.60 -3.80
C SER A 123 -5.08 -12.05 -2.37
N GLN A 124 -4.54 -11.37 -1.36
CA GLN A 124 -4.81 -11.76 0.02
C GLN A 124 -6.28 -11.57 0.37
N ALA A 125 -7.00 -12.70 0.36
CA ALA A 125 -8.32 -12.83 0.96
C ALA A 125 -8.23 -12.90 2.48
N TYR A 126 -9.23 -12.40 3.14
CA TYR A 126 -9.55 -12.66 4.55
C TYR A 126 -10.52 -13.82 4.61
#